data_5ad60b20ef30b3987a86a33e5307d637
#
_entry.id   5ad60b20ef30b3987a86a33e5307d637
#
_cell.length_a   1.000
_cell.length_b   1.000
_cell.length_c   1.000
_cell.angle_alpha   90.00
_cell.angle_beta   90.00
_cell.angle_gamma   90.00
#
_symmetry.space_group_name_H-M   'P 1'
#
loop_
_entity.id
_entity.type
_entity.pdbx_description
1 polymer ?
#
loop_
_entity_poly.entity_id
_entity_poly.type
_entity_poly.pdbx_seq_one_letter_code
_entity_poly.pdbx_strand_id
1 'polypeptide(L)'
;MKTQTIRRLVAVIASTGLLIAAAPTIAPAANAADACALGATCEGSLTGKLGATTFKIQMPTKFNGTVLVYSHGYRVGTPVPAALAVPLGLNDPTGYVATKVPAFAAAFGTDVAYIGAPFADIAPSTTVRDNLLAQGYALSGVGYAKQGWATAEGVEANELLMGYIRNGGISGVKKTMTWGTSLGGLIAATVAERNPKTVAGVLADCAPLMGPEQAFSGAMTVLYTWKSTIAPTLRIANYESYTQALTDLGTVFTVLGGYPAKTGVNSALGFPIAQANMLGALMAGLPTKSTVYDGQTVNPAFATLGTLAAIQGGYSPASAGANTAAAMLQNVGAAAALGILGRYELEQRVRTISGMAATDSANFNDNVNVQYSELLSREQRGEFGDTLNAGAVNLNGMLNAIDATKGSTTLRYPANPVAVKVVQALPAPKGVYTSPTVLLTTSYDPIVNPANTFDYYAKLVASAKKAGSMAKVAQYYTMPPEDGYTKFADGGKSPDAAASAAANVSGVGHCAFSLDNWGAVTKSVATLNALTNATTTAGIKKAKAIGYGGPAVNGDGFYVPEPLKRPGITTS
;
A
#
# COMPACT_ATOMS: atom_id res chain seq x y z
N MET A 1 11.79 -4.66 -35.12
CA MET A 1 11.23 -3.33 -35.47
C MET A 1 10.73 -2.51 -34.25
N LYS A 2 10.43 -3.10 -33.10
CA LYS A 2 9.92 -2.38 -31.91
C LYS A 2 11.00 -1.70 -31.05
N THR A 3 12.24 -2.13 -31.11
CA THR A 3 13.35 -1.60 -30.28
C THR A 3 13.93 -0.26 -30.77
N GLN A 4 13.73 0.09 -32.04
CA GLN A 4 14.22 1.36 -32.58
C GLN A 4 13.31 2.55 -32.24
N THR A 5 12.02 2.31 -32.00
CA THR A 5 11.05 3.36 -31.68
C THR A 5 11.27 3.93 -30.28
N ILE A 6 11.67 3.09 -29.32
CA ILE A 6 11.94 3.52 -27.94
C ILE A 6 13.19 4.41 -27.87
N ARG A 7 14.21 4.14 -28.68
CA ARG A 7 15.44 4.98 -28.69
C ARG A 7 15.25 6.39 -29.25
N ARG A 8 14.23 6.61 -30.10
CA ARG A 8 13.93 7.95 -30.65
C ARG A 8 13.12 8.82 -29.68
N LEU A 9 12.41 8.23 -28.72
CA LEU A 9 11.63 8.96 -27.71
C LEU A 9 12.53 9.67 -26.68
N VAL A 10 13.71 9.13 -26.40
CA VAL A 10 14.64 9.64 -25.39
C VAL A 10 15.14 11.06 -25.71
N ALA A 11 15.23 11.42 -26.99
CA ALA A 11 15.77 12.70 -27.41
C ALA A 11 14.79 13.89 -27.27
N VAL A 12 13.48 13.63 -27.20
CA VAL A 12 12.45 14.69 -27.21
C VAL A 12 12.03 15.12 -25.80
N ILE A 13 12.17 14.24 -24.80
CA ILE A 13 11.68 14.53 -23.43
C ILE A 13 12.72 15.31 -22.60
N ALA A 14 13.98 15.32 -23.00
CA ALA A 14 15.05 16.00 -22.26
C ALA A 14 15.03 17.54 -22.40
N SER A 15 14.24 18.11 -23.30
CA SER A 15 14.25 19.56 -23.62
C SER A 15 12.96 20.32 -23.35
N THR A 16 11.87 19.65 -22.97
CA THR A 16 10.63 20.35 -22.59
C THR A 16 10.49 20.36 -21.08
N GLY A 17 10.92 21.49 -20.49
CA GLY A 17 10.51 21.83 -19.12
C GLY A 17 8.99 21.72 -19.05
N LEU A 18 8.50 20.93 -18.10
CA LEU A 18 7.09 20.71 -17.83
C LEU A 18 6.42 22.05 -17.54
N LEU A 19 5.83 22.69 -18.54
CA LEU A 19 4.89 23.78 -18.34
C LEU A 19 3.66 23.15 -17.65
N ILE A 20 3.65 23.25 -16.32
CA ILE A 20 2.48 22.97 -15.52
C ILE A 20 1.38 23.90 -16.02
N ALA A 21 0.38 23.34 -16.68
CA ALA A 21 -0.83 24.07 -17.02
C ALA A 21 -1.38 24.70 -15.73
N ALA A 22 -1.74 25.96 -15.80
CA ALA A 22 -2.22 26.73 -14.68
C ALA A 22 -3.29 25.93 -13.92
N ALA A 23 -3.02 25.70 -12.64
CA ALA A 23 -4.01 25.17 -11.73
C ALA A 23 -5.27 26.06 -11.77
N PRO A 24 -6.48 25.49 -11.62
CA PRO A 24 -7.68 26.29 -11.50
C PRO A 24 -7.45 27.31 -10.38
N THR A 25 -7.85 28.54 -10.62
CA THR A 25 -7.72 29.66 -9.66
C THR A 25 -8.26 29.23 -8.29
N ILE A 26 -7.34 29.11 -7.34
CA ILE A 26 -7.65 28.79 -5.94
C ILE A 26 -8.53 29.92 -5.41
N ALA A 27 -9.71 29.57 -4.93
CA ALA A 27 -10.55 30.50 -4.19
C ALA A 27 -9.74 31.10 -3.03
N PRO A 28 -9.97 32.38 -2.68
CA PRO A 28 -9.25 33.04 -1.60
C PRO A 28 -9.36 32.21 -0.32
N ALA A 29 -8.29 32.18 0.47
CA ALA A 29 -8.26 31.53 1.76
C ALA A 29 -9.55 31.85 2.53
N ALA A 30 -10.29 30.83 2.91
CA ALA A 30 -11.49 31.03 3.71
C ALA A 30 -11.05 31.79 4.97
N ASN A 31 -11.46 33.05 5.07
CA ASN A 31 -11.37 33.77 6.33
C ASN A 31 -12.11 32.92 7.37
N ALA A 32 -11.51 32.73 8.54
CA ALA A 32 -12.01 31.93 9.65
C ALA A 32 -13.29 32.53 10.29
N ALA A 33 -14.27 32.91 9.45
CA ALA A 33 -15.43 33.64 9.93
C ALA A 33 -16.57 32.74 10.42
N ASP A 34 -16.81 31.59 9.77
CA ASP A 34 -17.95 30.74 10.14
C ASP A 34 -17.58 29.27 10.28
N ALA A 35 -17.92 28.69 11.42
CA ALA A 35 -17.81 27.25 11.65
C ALA A 35 -18.67 26.47 10.64
N CYS A 36 -18.17 25.33 10.16
CA CYS A 36 -18.96 24.47 9.28
C CYS A 36 -20.27 24.03 9.96
N ALA A 37 -21.39 24.38 9.35
CA ALA A 37 -22.71 24.16 9.92
C ALA A 37 -23.10 22.67 9.92
N LEU A 38 -24.01 22.28 10.82
CA LEU A 38 -24.56 20.92 10.85
C LEU A 38 -25.22 20.56 9.51
N GLY A 39 -24.93 19.37 9.02
CA GLY A 39 -25.39 18.86 7.73
C GLY A 39 -24.67 19.45 6.51
N ALA A 40 -23.78 20.42 6.68
CA ALA A 40 -23.06 21.07 5.58
C ALA A 40 -21.78 20.36 5.23
N THR A 41 -21.33 20.62 4.00
CA THR A 41 -19.97 20.32 3.53
C THR A 41 -19.23 21.64 3.35
N CYS A 42 -18.03 21.74 3.92
CA CYS A 42 -17.15 22.91 3.82
C CYS A 42 -15.82 22.48 3.21
N GLU A 43 -15.35 23.25 2.25
CA GLU A 43 -14.10 23.00 1.55
C GLU A 43 -13.27 24.29 1.52
N GLY A 44 -11.95 24.14 1.47
CA GLY A 44 -11.05 25.28 1.42
C GLY A 44 -9.60 24.85 1.20
N SER A 45 -8.72 25.83 1.38
CA SER A 45 -7.28 25.61 1.25
C SER A 45 -6.55 26.16 2.47
N LEU A 46 -5.52 25.45 2.88
CA LEU A 46 -4.59 25.84 3.94
C LEU A 46 -3.17 25.90 3.35
N THR A 47 -2.37 26.85 3.79
CA THR A 47 -0.99 27.00 3.30
C THR A 47 -0.02 26.68 4.42
N GLY A 48 0.82 25.68 4.19
CA GLY A 48 1.91 25.30 5.07
C GLY A 48 3.28 25.62 4.47
N LYS A 49 4.32 25.14 5.14
CA LYS A 49 5.72 25.30 4.68
C LYS A 49 6.02 24.45 3.44
N LEU A 50 5.33 23.33 3.29
CA LEU A 50 5.51 22.39 2.18
C LEU A 50 4.58 22.67 0.99
N GLY A 51 3.70 23.67 1.12
CA GLY A 51 2.83 24.14 0.05
C GLY A 51 1.38 24.29 0.48
N ALA A 52 0.53 24.62 -0.50
CA ALA A 52 -0.91 24.73 -0.29
C ALA A 52 -1.53 23.32 -0.28
N THR A 53 -2.47 23.09 0.62
CA THR A 53 -3.24 21.87 0.76
C THR A 53 -4.72 22.19 0.74
N THR A 54 -5.53 21.33 0.12
CA THR A 54 -7.00 21.43 0.19
C THR A 54 -7.51 20.72 1.44
N PHE A 55 -8.65 21.14 1.94
CA PHE A 55 -9.37 20.39 2.98
C PHE A 55 -10.84 20.27 2.64
N LYS A 56 -11.46 19.26 3.21
CA LYS A 56 -12.90 19.03 3.19
C LYS A 56 -13.38 18.64 4.58
N ILE A 57 -14.50 19.22 5.00
CA ILE A 57 -15.21 18.88 6.22
C ILE A 57 -16.64 18.56 5.84
N GLN A 58 -17.17 17.45 6.33
CA GLN A 58 -18.60 17.13 6.24
C GLN A 58 -19.17 16.93 7.62
N MET A 59 -20.14 17.77 7.97
CA MET A 59 -20.79 17.74 9.26
C MET A 59 -21.99 16.79 9.24
N PRO A 60 -22.20 15.99 10.28
CA PRO A 60 -23.43 15.23 10.45
C PRO A 60 -24.61 16.17 10.79
N THR A 61 -25.82 15.70 10.59
CA THR A 61 -27.02 16.43 11.04
C THR A 61 -27.15 16.51 12.56
N LYS A 62 -26.56 15.52 13.27
CA LYS A 62 -26.47 15.50 14.75
C LYS A 62 -25.04 15.21 15.14
N PHE A 63 -24.31 16.21 15.63
CA PHE A 63 -22.90 16.08 15.97
C PHE A 63 -22.71 15.50 17.38
N ASN A 64 -21.92 14.43 17.48
CA ASN A 64 -21.61 13.76 18.76
C ASN A 64 -20.40 14.38 19.51
N GLY A 65 -19.76 15.39 18.92
CA GLY A 65 -18.59 16.06 19.48
C GLY A 65 -17.25 15.47 19.03
N THR A 66 -17.24 14.43 18.18
CA THR A 66 -16.00 13.78 17.72
C THR A 66 -15.75 14.08 16.25
N VAL A 67 -14.57 14.60 15.96
CA VAL A 67 -14.07 14.81 14.59
C VAL A 67 -13.11 13.70 14.22
N LEU A 68 -13.29 13.11 13.05
CA LEU A 68 -12.41 12.13 12.43
C LEU A 68 -11.63 12.82 11.31
N VAL A 69 -10.31 12.92 11.45
CA VAL A 69 -9.41 13.52 10.46
C VAL A 69 -8.80 12.42 9.63
N TYR A 70 -9.23 12.31 8.37
CA TYR A 70 -8.83 11.27 7.43
C TYR A 70 -7.57 11.66 6.65
N SER A 71 -6.68 10.71 6.51
CA SER A 71 -5.51 10.76 5.65
C SER A 71 -5.67 9.74 4.52
N HIS A 72 -5.66 10.21 3.26
CA HIS A 72 -5.74 9.30 2.11
C HIS A 72 -4.45 8.51 1.88
N GLY A 73 -4.54 7.39 1.17
CA GLY A 73 -3.41 6.54 0.80
C GLY A 73 -2.48 7.16 -0.25
N TYR A 74 -1.54 6.34 -0.73
CA TYR A 74 -0.64 6.73 -1.82
C TYR A 74 -1.43 7.08 -3.08
N ARG A 75 -1.06 8.16 -3.73
CA ARG A 75 -1.47 8.54 -5.09
C ARG A 75 -0.24 8.82 -5.91
N VAL A 76 -0.20 8.36 -7.15
CA VAL A 76 0.96 8.59 -8.02
C VAL A 76 1.22 10.09 -8.19
N GLY A 77 2.47 10.50 -8.03
CA GLY A 77 2.90 11.87 -8.24
C GLY A 77 3.34 12.17 -9.67
N THR A 78 3.47 11.13 -10.49
CA THR A 78 3.89 11.20 -11.90
C THR A 78 2.78 10.71 -12.82
N PRO A 79 2.66 11.22 -14.06
CA PRO A 79 1.62 10.79 -14.99
C PRO A 79 1.74 9.29 -15.35
N VAL A 80 0.67 8.53 -15.18
CA VAL A 80 0.58 7.12 -15.60
C VAL A 80 -0.20 7.03 -16.89
N PRO A 81 0.35 6.45 -17.98
CA PRO A 81 -0.37 6.28 -19.23
C PRO A 81 -1.71 5.56 -19.04
N ALA A 82 -2.76 6.01 -19.72
CA ALA A 82 -4.10 5.42 -19.58
C ALA A 82 -4.13 3.91 -19.89
N ALA A 83 -3.27 3.44 -20.79
CA ALA A 83 -3.14 2.01 -21.09
C ALA A 83 -2.68 1.16 -19.89
N LEU A 84 -2.03 1.79 -18.91
CA LEU A 84 -1.57 1.14 -17.66
C LEU A 84 -2.48 1.46 -16.47
N ALA A 85 -3.44 2.39 -16.61
CA ALA A 85 -4.28 2.83 -15.52
C ALA A 85 -5.24 1.74 -15.02
N VAL A 86 -5.90 1.00 -15.96
CA VAL A 86 -6.80 -0.10 -15.62
C VAL A 86 -6.11 -1.18 -14.80
N PRO A 87 -4.94 -1.69 -15.23
CA PRO A 87 -4.20 -2.66 -14.43
C PRO A 87 -3.77 -2.15 -13.05
N LEU A 88 -3.65 -0.81 -12.90
CA LEU A 88 -3.22 -0.18 -11.65
C LEU A 88 -4.38 0.25 -10.75
N GLY A 89 -5.61 0.02 -11.16
CA GLY A 89 -6.80 0.47 -10.42
C GLY A 89 -6.95 1.99 -10.35
N LEU A 90 -6.32 2.75 -11.26
CA LEU A 90 -6.34 4.21 -11.29
C LEU A 90 -7.57 4.79 -12.01
N ASN A 91 -8.52 3.96 -12.38
CA ASN A 91 -9.74 4.38 -13.07
C ASN A 91 -10.79 4.99 -12.14
N ASP A 92 -10.54 4.98 -10.83
CA ASP A 92 -11.40 5.67 -9.89
C ASP A 92 -11.22 7.18 -10.08
N PRO A 93 -12.25 7.92 -10.55
CA PRO A 93 -12.16 9.35 -10.80
C PRO A 93 -11.93 10.17 -9.51
N THR A 94 -12.11 9.58 -8.35
CA THR A 94 -12.07 10.30 -7.06
C THR A 94 -10.67 10.61 -6.55
N GLY A 95 -9.62 9.98 -7.05
CA GLY A 95 -8.23 10.19 -6.60
C GLY A 95 -7.26 10.67 -7.67
N TYR A 96 -7.70 10.77 -8.93
CA TYR A 96 -6.80 11.01 -10.05
C TYR A 96 -7.41 11.96 -11.08
N VAL A 97 -6.55 12.74 -11.73
CA VAL A 97 -6.92 13.65 -12.81
C VAL A 97 -6.37 13.12 -14.12
N ALA A 98 -7.23 13.01 -15.12
CA ALA A 98 -6.80 12.74 -16.48
C ALA A 98 -6.08 13.97 -17.05
N THR A 99 -4.91 13.77 -17.62
CA THR A 99 -4.10 14.82 -18.23
C THR A 99 -3.60 14.36 -19.59
N LYS A 100 -3.26 15.31 -20.48
CA LYS A 100 -2.66 14.99 -21.77
C LYS A 100 -1.15 15.02 -21.69
N VAL A 101 -0.53 13.91 -22.12
CA VAL A 101 0.91 13.76 -22.26
C VAL A 101 1.22 13.26 -23.68
N PRO A 102 1.32 14.17 -24.66
CA PRO A 102 1.47 13.79 -26.09
C PRO A 102 2.63 12.83 -26.36
N ALA A 103 3.70 12.91 -25.55
CA ALA A 103 4.84 12.00 -25.65
C ALA A 103 4.48 10.52 -25.42
N PHE A 104 3.34 10.22 -24.82
CA PHE A 104 2.90 8.85 -24.57
C PHE A 104 2.18 8.21 -25.76
N ALA A 105 1.65 9.00 -26.69
CA ALA A 105 0.86 8.50 -27.81
C ALA A 105 1.60 7.44 -28.65
N ALA A 106 2.86 7.67 -28.93
CA ALA A 106 3.67 6.74 -29.71
C ALA A 106 4.07 5.45 -28.97
N ALA A 107 4.23 5.53 -27.65
CA ALA A 107 4.70 4.41 -26.83
C ALA A 107 3.54 3.55 -26.28
N PHE A 108 2.42 4.17 -25.97
CA PHE A 108 1.31 3.54 -25.26
C PHE A 108 -0.02 3.56 -26.05
N GLY A 109 -0.04 4.12 -27.26
CA GLY A 109 -1.25 4.21 -28.10
C GLY A 109 -2.27 5.24 -27.58
N THR A 110 -1.94 6.03 -26.59
CA THR A 110 -2.78 7.09 -26.03
C THR A 110 -1.92 8.22 -25.45
N ASP A 111 -2.40 9.46 -25.60
CA ASP A 111 -1.82 10.65 -24.98
C ASP A 111 -2.45 10.97 -23.61
N VAL A 112 -3.47 10.22 -23.20
CA VAL A 112 -4.11 10.40 -21.90
C VAL A 112 -3.31 9.68 -20.82
N ALA A 113 -3.05 10.39 -19.74
CA ALA A 113 -2.42 9.86 -18.54
C ALA A 113 -3.21 10.26 -17.30
N TYR A 114 -3.00 9.54 -16.22
CA TYR A 114 -3.57 9.83 -14.90
C TYR A 114 -2.48 10.29 -13.94
N ILE A 115 -2.79 11.31 -13.14
CA ILE A 115 -1.93 11.82 -12.08
C ILE A 115 -2.77 11.98 -10.82
N GLY A 116 -2.19 11.71 -9.65
CA GLY A 116 -2.87 11.88 -8.37
C GLY A 116 -3.34 13.33 -8.17
N ALA A 117 -4.60 13.49 -7.78
CA ALA A 117 -5.19 14.79 -7.53
C ALA A 117 -4.93 15.25 -6.10
N PRO A 118 -4.64 16.54 -5.87
CA PRO A 118 -4.45 17.10 -4.53
C PRO A 118 -5.78 17.42 -3.84
N PHE A 119 -6.85 16.65 -4.07
CA PHE A 119 -8.12 16.90 -3.41
C PHE A 119 -8.26 16.10 -2.11
N ALA A 120 -9.09 16.60 -1.21
CA ALA A 120 -9.31 16.04 0.11
C ALA A 120 -10.38 14.96 0.09
N ASP A 121 -10.02 13.74 0.51
CA ASP A 121 -10.97 12.71 0.89
C ASP A 121 -11.23 12.76 2.39
N ILE A 122 -12.45 12.39 2.79
CA ILE A 122 -12.89 12.38 4.20
C ILE A 122 -13.15 10.96 4.73
N ALA A 123 -13.13 9.98 3.83
CA ALA A 123 -13.31 8.56 4.13
C ALA A 123 -12.83 7.71 2.95
N PRO A 124 -12.51 6.44 3.15
CA PRO A 124 -12.03 5.55 2.09
C PRO A 124 -13.14 5.09 1.12
N SER A 125 -14.40 5.25 1.50
CA SER A 125 -15.55 4.95 0.64
C SER A 125 -16.78 5.74 1.06
N THR A 126 -17.76 5.84 0.14
CA THR A 126 -19.06 6.47 0.42
C THR A 126 -19.83 5.71 1.50
N THR A 127 -19.76 4.39 1.52
CA THR A 127 -20.42 3.55 2.55
C THR A 127 -19.88 3.86 3.94
N VAL A 128 -18.55 3.92 4.12
CA VAL A 128 -17.95 4.28 5.41
C VAL A 128 -18.30 5.71 5.80
N ARG A 129 -18.20 6.65 4.87
CA ARG A 129 -18.60 8.05 5.08
C ARG A 129 -20.01 8.17 5.64
N ASP A 130 -20.96 7.57 4.95
CA ASP A 130 -22.39 7.73 5.29
C ASP A 130 -22.73 7.04 6.62
N ASN A 131 -22.13 5.89 6.90
CA ASN A 131 -22.26 5.22 8.20
C ASN A 131 -21.71 6.04 9.36
N LEU A 132 -20.54 6.67 9.19
CA LEU A 132 -19.93 7.47 10.25
C LEU A 132 -20.70 8.79 10.49
N LEU A 133 -21.17 9.45 9.41
CA LEU A 133 -22.03 10.62 9.52
C LEU A 133 -23.34 10.29 10.24
N ALA A 134 -23.97 9.15 9.93
CA ALA A 134 -25.19 8.68 10.61
C ALA A 134 -24.97 8.44 12.12
N GLN A 135 -23.74 8.05 12.52
CA GLN A 135 -23.33 7.91 13.93
C GLN A 135 -22.99 9.25 14.61
N GLY A 136 -23.06 10.36 13.88
CA GLY A 136 -22.84 11.70 14.40
C GLY A 136 -21.38 12.16 14.40
N TYR A 137 -20.46 11.45 13.76
CA TYR A 137 -19.09 11.92 13.59
C TYR A 137 -19.02 13.03 12.54
N ALA A 138 -18.29 14.10 12.83
CA ALA A 138 -17.85 15.02 11.78
C ALA A 138 -16.66 14.41 11.07
N LEU A 139 -16.68 14.38 9.75
CA LEU A 139 -15.60 13.85 8.93
C LEU A 139 -14.84 15.00 8.30
N SER A 140 -13.52 14.90 8.35
CA SER A 140 -12.63 15.87 7.72
C SER A 140 -11.43 15.18 7.12
N GLY A 141 -10.80 15.82 6.14
CA GLY A 141 -9.58 15.28 5.53
C GLY A 141 -8.87 16.32 4.69
N VAL A 142 -7.70 15.96 4.20
CA VAL A 142 -6.80 16.86 3.47
C VAL A 142 -6.34 16.21 2.16
N GLY A 143 -6.13 17.05 1.14
CA GLY A 143 -5.31 16.70 -0.03
C GLY A 143 -3.89 17.20 0.21
N TYR A 144 -2.90 16.39 -0.16
CA TYR A 144 -1.50 16.75 0.10
C TYR A 144 -0.98 17.71 -0.98
N ALA A 145 -0.10 18.64 -0.58
CA ALA A 145 0.51 19.60 -1.50
C ALA A 145 1.32 18.94 -2.63
N LYS A 146 1.83 17.74 -2.40
CA LYS A 146 2.46 16.87 -3.39
C LYS A 146 1.92 15.46 -3.23
N GLN A 147 1.98 14.69 -4.32
CA GLN A 147 1.61 13.28 -4.32
C GLN A 147 2.85 12.37 -4.26
N GLY A 148 2.69 11.07 -4.42
CA GLY A 148 3.75 10.10 -4.24
C GLY A 148 3.90 9.67 -2.78
N TRP A 149 5.11 9.38 -2.34
CA TRP A 149 5.40 9.10 -0.92
C TRP A 149 5.41 10.39 -0.10
N ALA A 150 4.25 11.01 0.03
CA ALA A 150 4.04 12.37 0.53
C ALA A 150 3.84 12.43 2.07
N THR A 151 4.64 11.69 2.85
CA THR A 151 4.45 11.62 4.31
C THR A 151 4.66 12.95 5.01
N ALA A 152 5.62 13.76 4.57
CA ALA A 152 5.88 15.07 5.16
C ALA A 152 4.74 16.04 4.88
N GLU A 153 4.28 16.12 3.63
CA GLU A 153 3.17 16.95 3.21
C GLU A 153 1.85 16.52 3.88
N GLY A 154 1.62 15.21 3.98
CA GLY A 154 0.43 14.68 4.63
C GLY A 154 0.40 14.96 6.13
N VAL A 155 1.53 14.84 6.82
CA VAL A 155 1.63 15.18 8.25
C VAL A 155 1.37 16.68 8.45
N GLU A 156 2.04 17.56 7.70
CA GLU A 156 1.81 19.00 7.79
C GLU A 156 0.37 19.39 7.50
N ALA A 157 -0.22 18.84 6.43
CA ALA A 157 -1.60 19.11 6.03
C ALA A 157 -2.62 18.74 7.14
N ASN A 158 -2.44 17.58 7.78
CA ASN A 158 -3.28 17.16 8.90
C ASN A 158 -3.10 18.08 10.12
N GLU A 159 -1.85 18.47 10.43
CA GLU A 159 -1.57 19.38 11.54
C GLU A 159 -2.23 20.76 11.30
N LEU A 160 -2.18 21.27 10.07
CA LEU A 160 -2.86 22.52 9.66
C LEU A 160 -4.39 22.40 9.80
N LEU A 161 -4.99 21.30 9.30
CA LEU A 161 -6.43 21.08 9.42
C LEU A 161 -6.87 20.97 10.88
N MET A 162 -6.14 20.23 11.71
CA MET A 162 -6.43 20.15 13.14
C MET A 162 -6.31 21.52 13.83
N GLY A 163 -5.36 22.36 13.39
CA GLY A 163 -5.25 23.75 13.81
C GLY A 163 -6.48 24.57 13.44
N TYR A 164 -6.93 24.50 12.18
CA TYR A 164 -8.14 25.14 11.68
C TYR A 164 -9.39 24.71 12.47
N ILE A 165 -9.57 23.41 12.70
CA ILE A 165 -10.70 22.86 13.47
C ILE A 165 -10.71 23.43 14.89
N ARG A 166 -9.57 23.46 15.59
CA ARG A 166 -9.46 24.00 16.95
C ARG A 166 -9.70 25.52 17.04
N ASN A 167 -9.38 26.24 15.97
CA ASN A 167 -9.56 27.68 15.90
C ASN A 167 -10.97 28.09 15.45
N GLY A 168 -11.95 27.17 15.55
CA GLY A 168 -13.35 27.46 15.32
C GLY A 168 -13.92 26.94 13.98
N GLY A 169 -13.12 26.25 13.17
CA GLY A 169 -13.60 25.65 11.91
C GLY A 169 -14.74 24.64 12.10
N ILE A 170 -14.86 24.04 13.29
CA ILE A 170 -16.00 23.23 13.73
C ILE A 170 -16.35 23.63 15.16
N SER A 171 -17.63 23.93 15.42
CA SER A 171 -18.13 24.22 16.77
C SER A 171 -18.45 22.96 17.56
N GLY A 172 -18.28 22.99 18.89
CA GLY A 172 -18.67 21.90 19.79
C GLY A 172 -17.77 20.67 19.76
N VAL A 173 -16.54 20.78 19.25
CA VAL A 173 -15.56 19.70 19.22
C VAL A 173 -15.13 19.32 20.64
N LYS A 174 -15.28 18.04 21.00
CA LYS A 174 -14.83 17.44 22.27
C LYS A 174 -13.62 16.56 22.08
N LYS A 175 -13.52 15.90 20.91
CA LYS A 175 -12.42 14.98 20.56
C LYS A 175 -12.04 15.13 19.09
N THR A 176 -10.75 15.02 18.82
CA THR A 176 -10.21 14.82 17.46
C THR A 176 -9.48 13.49 17.43
N MET A 177 -9.84 12.63 16.49
CA MET A 177 -9.17 11.36 16.23
C MET A 177 -8.64 11.38 14.80
N THR A 178 -7.44 10.85 14.59
CA THR A 178 -6.84 10.69 13.26
C THR A 178 -7.06 9.29 12.75
N TRP A 179 -7.26 9.15 11.47
CA TRP A 179 -7.37 7.85 10.82
C TRP A 179 -6.93 7.90 9.36
N GLY A 180 -6.62 6.75 8.81
CA GLY A 180 -6.19 6.71 7.41
C GLY A 180 -5.95 5.31 6.92
N THR A 181 -5.89 5.17 5.60
CA THR A 181 -5.76 3.92 4.88
C THR A 181 -4.43 3.89 4.14
N SER A 182 -3.71 2.77 4.15
CA SER A 182 -2.43 2.60 3.46
C SER A 182 -1.40 3.65 3.95
N LEU A 183 -0.77 4.40 3.04
CA LEU A 183 0.12 5.52 3.39
C LEU A 183 -0.55 6.53 4.34
N GLY A 184 -1.86 6.73 4.20
CA GLY A 184 -2.64 7.58 5.09
C GLY A 184 -2.70 7.07 6.52
N GLY A 185 -2.72 5.76 6.73
CA GLY A 185 -2.63 5.15 8.06
C GLY A 185 -1.26 5.39 8.72
N LEU A 186 -0.17 5.34 7.94
CA LEU A 186 1.16 5.74 8.41
C LEU A 186 1.18 7.22 8.81
N ILE A 187 0.58 8.10 7.99
CA ILE A 187 0.48 9.54 8.28
C ILE A 187 -0.33 9.77 9.54
N ALA A 188 -1.52 9.16 9.66
CA ALA A 188 -2.39 9.29 10.84
C ALA A 188 -1.69 8.86 12.13
N ALA A 189 -0.97 7.74 12.11
CA ALA A 189 -0.18 7.26 13.26
C ALA A 189 0.97 8.23 13.60
N THR A 190 1.66 8.77 12.59
CA THR A 190 2.73 9.76 12.78
C THR A 190 2.18 11.05 13.40
N VAL A 191 1.05 11.53 12.91
CA VAL A 191 0.37 12.73 13.46
C VAL A 191 -0.02 12.50 14.92
N ALA A 192 -0.53 11.33 15.27
CA ALA A 192 -0.91 11.00 16.65
C ALA A 192 0.31 10.98 17.58
N GLU A 193 1.42 10.36 17.18
CA GLU A 193 2.65 10.36 17.98
C GLU A 193 3.23 11.77 18.19
N ARG A 194 3.11 12.64 17.19
CA ARG A 194 3.63 14.03 17.25
C ARG A 194 2.72 14.98 18.03
N ASN A 195 1.42 14.65 18.11
CA ASN A 195 0.40 15.55 18.68
C ASN A 195 -0.37 14.90 19.85
N PRO A 196 0.31 14.40 20.91
CA PRO A 196 -0.30 13.61 21.97
C PRO A 196 -1.34 14.36 22.80
N LYS A 197 -1.29 15.69 22.79
CA LYS A 197 -2.24 16.55 23.55
C LYS A 197 -3.52 16.84 22.76
N THR A 198 -3.53 16.62 21.46
CA THR A 198 -4.63 17.02 20.57
C THR A 198 -5.31 15.85 19.88
N VAL A 199 -4.60 14.75 19.70
CA VAL A 199 -5.15 13.52 19.10
C VAL A 199 -5.59 12.58 20.21
N ALA A 200 -6.89 12.39 20.34
CA ALA A 200 -7.49 11.52 21.34
C ALA A 200 -7.37 10.03 21.01
N GLY A 201 -7.15 9.68 19.76
CA GLY A 201 -6.97 8.32 19.31
C GLY A 201 -6.64 8.21 17.83
N VAL A 202 -6.12 7.06 17.40
CA VAL A 202 -5.73 6.82 16.01
C VAL A 202 -6.20 5.46 15.51
N LEU A 203 -6.70 5.44 14.26
CA LEU A 203 -6.97 4.21 13.51
C LEU A 203 -6.06 4.18 12.27
N ALA A 204 -5.26 3.15 12.15
CA ALA A 204 -4.41 2.92 10.98
C ALA A 204 -4.82 1.63 10.27
N ASP A 205 -5.31 1.78 9.04
CA ASP A 205 -5.79 0.68 8.21
C ASP A 205 -4.72 0.30 7.18
N CYS A 206 -4.35 -0.98 7.10
CA CYS A 206 -3.40 -1.55 6.13
C CYS A 206 -2.16 -0.68 5.87
N ALA A 207 -1.61 -0.11 6.93
CA ALA A 207 -0.60 0.92 6.87
C ALA A 207 0.84 0.37 6.88
N PRO A 208 1.77 0.93 6.07
CA PRO A 208 3.19 0.56 6.07
C PRO A 208 3.92 1.17 7.28
N LEU A 209 3.50 0.82 8.50
CA LEU A 209 3.89 1.45 9.77
C LEU A 209 5.38 1.32 10.11
N MET A 210 6.10 0.42 9.44
CA MET A 210 7.55 0.27 9.59
C MET A 210 8.36 1.23 8.69
N GLY A 211 7.67 2.11 7.96
CA GLY A 211 8.27 3.18 7.18
C GLY A 211 8.65 2.79 5.75
N PRO A 212 9.17 3.77 4.97
CA PRO A 212 9.42 3.59 3.55
C PRO A 212 10.53 2.59 3.25
N GLU A 213 11.59 2.57 4.04
CA GLU A 213 12.72 1.66 3.82
C GLU A 213 12.28 0.19 3.84
N GLN A 214 11.39 -0.18 4.78
CA GLN A 214 10.81 -1.52 4.87
C GLN A 214 9.88 -1.83 3.68
N ALA A 215 9.02 -0.89 3.33
CA ALA A 215 8.07 -1.07 2.23
C ALA A 215 8.80 -1.33 0.90
N PHE A 216 9.83 -0.55 0.61
CA PHE A 216 10.61 -0.69 -0.61
C PHE A 216 11.63 -1.83 -0.58
N SER A 217 12.02 -2.34 0.59
CA SER A 217 12.83 -3.56 0.71
C SER A 217 12.06 -4.78 0.18
N GLY A 218 10.79 -4.92 0.54
CA GLY A 218 9.92 -5.98 0.00
C GLY A 218 9.76 -5.88 -1.52
N ALA A 219 9.43 -4.67 -2.02
CA ALA A 219 9.30 -4.43 -3.45
C ALA A 219 10.60 -4.72 -4.22
N MET A 220 11.75 -4.32 -3.67
CA MET A 220 13.06 -4.61 -4.26
C MET A 220 13.33 -6.12 -4.34
N THR A 221 12.93 -6.87 -3.32
CA THR A 221 13.09 -8.34 -3.30
C THR A 221 12.31 -9.00 -4.43
N VAL A 222 11.05 -8.63 -4.63
CA VAL A 222 10.23 -9.14 -5.74
C VAL A 222 10.85 -8.77 -7.09
N LEU A 223 11.16 -7.49 -7.28
CA LEU A 223 11.69 -6.98 -8.56
C LEU A 223 13.08 -7.54 -8.86
N TYR A 224 13.93 -7.75 -7.84
CA TYR A 224 15.23 -8.36 -8.03
C TYR A 224 15.13 -9.86 -8.37
N THR A 225 14.17 -10.56 -7.79
CA THR A 225 13.84 -11.93 -8.19
C THR A 225 13.44 -11.99 -9.66
N TRP A 226 12.58 -11.09 -10.11
CA TRP A 226 12.18 -11.01 -11.51
C TRP A 226 13.35 -10.65 -12.43
N LYS A 227 14.15 -9.67 -12.05
CA LYS A 227 15.37 -9.31 -12.80
C LYS A 227 16.28 -10.51 -13.01
N SER A 228 16.46 -11.32 -11.98
CA SER A 228 17.37 -12.48 -12.00
C SER A 228 16.77 -13.70 -12.70
N THR A 229 15.45 -13.75 -12.92
CA THR A 229 14.78 -14.97 -13.42
C THR A 229 13.98 -14.77 -14.69
N ILE A 230 13.25 -13.68 -14.85
CA ILE A 230 12.29 -13.51 -15.96
C ILE A 230 12.40 -12.18 -16.72
N ALA A 231 13.00 -11.15 -16.13
CA ALA A 231 13.03 -9.81 -16.70
C ALA A 231 14.41 -9.13 -16.51
N PRO A 232 15.49 -9.63 -17.15
CA PRO A 232 16.86 -9.19 -16.89
C PRO A 232 17.12 -7.72 -17.20
N THR A 233 16.26 -7.07 -17.97
CA THR A 233 16.38 -5.66 -18.34
C THR A 233 15.86 -4.70 -17.28
N LEU A 234 15.19 -5.18 -16.22
CA LEU A 234 14.70 -4.32 -15.13
C LEU A 234 15.86 -3.59 -14.45
N ARG A 235 15.69 -2.30 -14.26
CA ARG A 235 16.62 -1.46 -13.52
C ARG A 235 16.42 -1.60 -12.00
N ILE A 236 15.21 -1.57 -11.53
CA ILE A 236 14.68 -1.73 -10.15
C ILE A 236 15.13 -0.69 -9.10
N ALA A 237 16.16 0.09 -9.33
CA ALA A 237 16.62 1.20 -8.48
C ALA A 237 17.51 2.17 -9.27
N ASN A 238 17.86 3.29 -8.68
CA ASN A 238 18.69 4.34 -9.29
C ASN A 238 18.11 4.89 -10.60
N TYR A 239 16.84 5.24 -10.58
CA TYR A 239 16.17 5.85 -11.70
C TYR A 239 16.63 7.32 -11.90
N GLU A 240 17.35 7.59 -12.96
CA GLU A 240 17.81 8.93 -13.31
C GLU A 240 16.69 9.77 -13.93
N SER A 241 15.73 9.11 -14.58
CA SER A 241 14.63 9.75 -15.28
C SER A 241 13.32 8.97 -15.14
N TYR A 242 12.22 9.69 -15.31
CA TYR A 242 10.88 9.12 -15.36
C TYR A 242 10.73 8.08 -16.50
N THR A 243 11.39 8.31 -17.64
CA THR A 243 11.38 7.38 -18.78
C THR A 243 11.95 6.01 -18.40
N GLN A 244 13.01 5.97 -17.57
CA GLN A 244 13.56 4.69 -17.09
C GLN A 244 12.57 3.94 -16.21
N ALA A 245 11.85 4.62 -15.31
CA ALA A 245 10.82 4.01 -14.48
C ALA A 245 9.64 3.50 -15.33
N LEU A 246 9.19 4.26 -16.32
CA LEU A 246 8.15 3.82 -17.25
C LEU A 246 8.59 2.62 -18.10
N THR A 247 9.86 2.55 -18.50
CA THR A 247 10.40 1.41 -19.24
C THR A 247 10.34 0.15 -18.40
N ASP A 248 10.74 0.23 -17.14
CA ASP A 248 10.63 -0.90 -16.21
C ASP A 248 9.18 -1.31 -15.98
N LEU A 249 8.28 -0.33 -15.78
CA LEU A 249 6.86 -0.60 -15.63
C LEU A 249 6.28 -1.29 -16.86
N GLY A 250 6.60 -0.81 -18.05
CA GLY A 250 6.21 -1.44 -19.32
C GLY A 250 6.78 -2.86 -19.46
N THR A 251 8.01 -3.10 -19.00
CA THR A 251 8.63 -4.43 -18.97
C THR A 251 7.85 -5.37 -18.08
N VAL A 252 7.48 -4.94 -16.86
CA VAL A 252 6.67 -5.73 -15.92
C VAL A 252 5.33 -6.11 -16.56
N PHE A 253 4.61 -5.16 -17.14
CA PHE A 253 3.32 -5.45 -17.79
C PHE A 253 3.47 -6.35 -19.02
N THR A 254 4.54 -6.23 -19.78
CA THR A 254 4.83 -7.12 -20.90
C THR A 254 5.07 -8.55 -20.43
N VAL A 255 5.81 -8.72 -19.34
CA VAL A 255 6.06 -10.04 -18.74
C VAL A 255 4.77 -10.64 -18.18
N LEU A 256 4.03 -9.87 -17.38
CA LEU A 256 2.77 -10.32 -16.76
C LEU A 256 1.67 -10.56 -17.82
N GLY A 257 1.59 -9.72 -18.86
CA GLY A 257 0.63 -9.88 -19.95
C GLY A 257 0.87 -11.12 -20.81
N GLY A 258 2.04 -11.71 -20.72
CA GLY A 258 2.35 -13.02 -21.31
C GLY A 258 1.77 -14.21 -20.53
N TYR A 259 1.27 -13.99 -19.32
CA TYR A 259 0.58 -14.98 -18.51
C TYR A 259 -0.95 -14.95 -18.79
N PRO A 260 -1.68 -16.07 -18.89
CA PRO A 260 -1.30 -17.48 -18.80
C PRO A 260 -0.93 -18.11 -20.16
N ALA A 261 -1.03 -17.40 -21.28
CA ALA A 261 -0.78 -17.95 -22.61
C ALA A 261 0.64 -18.52 -22.77
N LYS A 262 1.57 -18.06 -21.93
CA LYS A 262 2.91 -18.61 -21.79
C LYS A 262 3.05 -19.34 -20.45
N THR A 263 2.37 -20.46 -20.30
CA THR A 263 2.67 -21.46 -19.25
C THR A 263 4.08 -22.01 -19.41
N GLY A 264 4.81 -21.47 -20.36
CA GLY A 264 6.16 -21.79 -20.68
C GLY A 264 7.17 -20.87 -20.01
N VAL A 265 8.35 -21.24 -20.16
CA VAL A 265 9.60 -20.67 -19.74
C VAL A 265 9.80 -19.31 -20.41
N ASN A 266 10.20 -18.27 -19.69
CA ASN A 266 10.70 -17.06 -20.32
C ASN A 266 11.90 -17.44 -21.21
N SER A 267 11.79 -17.18 -22.49
CA SER A 267 12.79 -17.58 -23.49
C SER A 267 14.18 -17.00 -23.24
N ALA A 268 14.29 -15.90 -22.48
CA ALA A 268 15.57 -15.24 -22.22
C ALA A 268 16.40 -15.92 -21.10
N LEU A 269 15.75 -16.40 -20.04
CA LEU A 269 16.41 -16.97 -18.86
C LEU A 269 15.93 -18.38 -18.49
N GLY A 270 14.89 -18.87 -19.15
CA GLY A 270 14.42 -20.23 -18.98
C GLY A 270 13.55 -20.50 -17.76
N PHE A 271 13.12 -19.47 -17.01
CA PHE A 271 12.32 -19.65 -15.79
C PHE A 271 10.84 -19.35 -16.01
N PRO A 272 9.91 -20.12 -15.39
CA PRO A 272 8.48 -19.85 -15.47
C PRO A 272 8.09 -18.58 -14.72
N ILE A 273 7.24 -17.75 -15.34
CA ILE A 273 6.83 -16.46 -14.79
C ILE A 273 6.13 -16.62 -13.43
N ALA A 274 5.26 -17.60 -13.30
CA ALA A 274 4.47 -17.78 -12.09
C ALA A 274 5.30 -18.27 -10.89
N GLN A 275 6.23 -19.21 -11.13
CA GLN A 275 7.15 -19.66 -10.07
C GLN A 275 8.10 -18.53 -9.65
N ALA A 276 8.60 -17.74 -10.58
CA ALA A 276 9.43 -16.58 -10.27
C ALA A 276 8.66 -15.53 -9.45
N ASN A 277 7.39 -15.26 -9.80
CA ASN A 277 6.53 -14.37 -9.04
C ASN A 277 6.25 -14.89 -7.62
N MET A 278 5.88 -16.16 -7.50
CA MET A 278 5.66 -16.81 -6.22
C MET A 278 6.91 -16.79 -5.35
N LEU A 279 8.06 -17.13 -5.92
CA LEU A 279 9.34 -17.11 -5.20
C LEU A 279 9.67 -15.71 -4.68
N GLY A 280 9.47 -14.67 -5.51
CA GLY A 280 9.66 -13.27 -5.10
C GLY A 280 8.76 -12.87 -3.94
N ALA A 281 7.49 -13.26 -3.98
CA ALA A 281 6.53 -12.99 -2.90
C ALA A 281 6.92 -13.70 -1.60
N LEU A 282 7.27 -14.98 -1.65
CA LEU A 282 7.73 -15.76 -0.48
C LEU A 282 8.99 -15.15 0.13
N MET A 283 9.97 -14.77 -0.68
CA MET A 283 11.19 -14.14 -0.21
C MET A 283 10.97 -12.72 0.33
N ALA A 284 10.01 -12.00 -0.19
CA ALA A 284 9.59 -10.70 0.36
C ALA A 284 8.77 -10.82 1.67
N GLY A 285 8.40 -12.05 2.07
CA GLY A 285 7.59 -12.30 3.25
C GLY A 285 6.12 -11.93 3.05
N LEU A 286 5.64 -11.86 1.81
CA LEU A 286 4.22 -11.67 1.56
C LEU A 286 3.46 -12.94 1.99
N PRO A 287 2.28 -12.79 2.61
CA PRO A 287 1.49 -13.94 3.05
C PRO A 287 1.08 -14.81 1.87
N THR A 288 1.40 -16.08 1.95
CA THR A 288 1.09 -17.07 0.92
C THR A 288 0.21 -18.20 1.43
N LYS A 289 0.09 -18.35 2.76
CA LYS A 289 -0.82 -19.28 3.41
C LYS A 289 -2.20 -18.70 3.49
N SER A 290 -3.19 -19.44 2.99
CA SER A 290 -4.58 -19.24 3.32
C SER A 290 -5.01 -20.32 4.29
N THR A 291 -5.61 -19.96 5.42
CA THR A 291 -6.27 -20.90 6.33
C THR A 291 -7.35 -21.72 5.62
N VAL A 292 -7.83 -21.22 4.48
CA VAL A 292 -8.78 -21.87 3.59
C VAL A 292 -8.14 -23.04 2.82
N TYR A 293 -6.84 -23.00 2.63
CA TYR A 293 -6.08 -24.08 1.98
C TYR A 293 -5.36 -25.00 2.96
N ASP A 294 -5.27 -24.61 4.24
CA ASP A 294 -4.71 -25.46 5.29
C ASP A 294 -5.64 -26.67 5.53
N GLY A 295 -5.25 -27.84 5.02
CA GLY A 295 -5.99 -29.09 5.15
C GLY A 295 -6.79 -29.51 3.93
N GLN A 296 -6.85 -28.72 2.89
CA GLN A 296 -7.33 -29.16 1.57
C GLN A 296 -6.15 -29.72 0.79
N THR A 297 -6.33 -30.89 0.21
CA THR A 297 -5.42 -31.43 -0.81
C THR A 297 -5.60 -30.55 -2.05
N VAL A 298 -4.91 -29.42 -2.08
CA VAL A 298 -4.88 -28.57 -3.27
C VAL A 298 -4.28 -29.41 -4.38
N ASN A 299 -5.07 -29.70 -5.43
CA ASN A 299 -4.53 -30.38 -6.59
C ASN A 299 -3.29 -29.62 -7.05
N PRO A 300 -2.12 -30.28 -7.15
CA PRO A 300 -0.88 -29.62 -7.56
C PRO A 300 -0.99 -28.82 -8.86
N ALA A 301 -1.87 -29.21 -9.78
CA ALA A 301 -2.17 -28.47 -10.99
C ALA A 301 -2.87 -27.11 -10.71
N PHE A 302 -3.56 -26.98 -9.59
CA PHE A 302 -4.20 -25.74 -9.14
C PHE A 302 -3.29 -24.88 -8.28
N ALA A 303 -2.51 -25.52 -7.42
CA ALA A 303 -1.42 -24.87 -6.71
C ALA A 303 -0.44 -24.23 -7.69
N THR A 304 -0.41 -24.75 -8.92
CA THR A 304 0.69 -24.45 -9.79
C THR A 304 0.72 -23.03 -10.29
N LEU A 305 -0.27 -22.31 -10.65
CA LEU A 305 0.08 -21.07 -11.36
C LEU A 305 -0.97 -19.96 -11.27
N GLY A 306 -2.22 -20.30 -11.24
CA GLY A 306 -3.26 -19.30 -11.29
C GLY A 306 -3.70 -18.84 -9.91
N THR A 307 -3.90 -19.80 -9.01
CA THR A 307 -4.53 -19.53 -7.72
C THR A 307 -3.52 -18.92 -6.74
N LEU A 308 -2.29 -19.41 -6.69
CA LEU A 308 -1.27 -18.86 -5.80
C LEU A 308 -0.78 -17.49 -6.27
N ALA A 309 -0.60 -17.30 -7.58
CA ALA A 309 -0.30 -15.98 -8.12
C ALA A 309 -1.46 -15.00 -7.93
N ALA A 310 -2.71 -15.47 -8.01
CA ALA A 310 -3.89 -14.65 -7.73
C ALA A 310 -4.02 -14.33 -6.23
N ILE A 311 -3.72 -15.26 -5.34
CA ILE A 311 -3.71 -15.05 -3.89
C ILE A 311 -2.61 -14.06 -3.52
N GLN A 312 -1.40 -14.25 -4.05
CA GLN A 312 -0.28 -13.34 -3.85
C GLN A 312 -0.49 -11.97 -4.48
N GLY A 313 -1.24 -11.92 -5.58
CA GLY A 313 -1.59 -10.69 -6.29
C GLY A 313 -2.81 -9.96 -5.73
N GLY A 314 -3.43 -10.43 -4.64
CA GLY A 314 -4.69 -9.89 -4.16
C GLY A 314 -5.86 -10.39 -4.99
N TYR A 315 -6.33 -11.56 -4.64
CA TYR A 315 -7.40 -12.25 -5.33
C TYR A 315 -8.75 -11.53 -5.18
N SER A 316 -9.38 -11.24 -6.28
CA SER A 316 -10.80 -10.90 -6.33
C SER A 316 -11.61 -12.12 -6.79
N PRO A 317 -12.69 -12.53 -6.11
CA PRO A 317 -13.50 -13.68 -6.53
C PRO A 317 -14.10 -13.52 -7.92
N ALA A 318 -14.45 -12.30 -8.30
CA ALA A 318 -14.92 -11.97 -9.64
C ALA A 318 -13.89 -12.31 -10.74
N SER A 319 -12.63 -12.42 -10.38
CA SER A 319 -11.52 -12.74 -11.28
C SER A 319 -10.99 -14.16 -11.15
N ALA A 320 -11.50 -14.94 -10.19
CA ALA A 320 -10.95 -16.26 -9.82
C ALA A 320 -10.95 -17.29 -10.93
N GLY A 321 -12.02 -17.44 -11.62
CA GLY A 321 -12.16 -18.53 -12.60
C GLY A 321 -11.76 -18.14 -14.01
N ALA A 322 -12.07 -16.90 -14.40
CA ALA A 322 -11.99 -16.47 -15.79
C ALA A 322 -10.75 -15.60 -16.10
N ASN A 323 -10.12 -14.98 -15.09
CA ASN A 323 -9.14 -13.93 -15.27
C ASN A 323 -7.98 -13.95 -14.26
N THR A 324 -7.37 -15.10 -14.04
CA THR A 324 -6.16 -15.20 -13.20
C THR A 324 -5.06 -14.25 -13.69
N ALA A 325 -4.97 -14.07 -15.01
CA ALA A 325 -4.05 -13.10 -15.60
C ALA A 325 -4.46 -11.65 -15.31
N ALA A 326 -5.75 -11.35 -15.32
CA ALA A 326 -6.23 -9.99 -15.00
C ALA A 326 -6.05 -9.67 -13.52
N ALA A 327 -6.30 -10.62 -12.61
CA ALA A 327 -6.05 -10.44 -11.18
C ALA A 327 -4.56 -10.27 -10.89
N MET A 328 -3.72 -11.04 -11.54
CA MET A 328 -2.27 -10.94 -11.44
C MET A 328 -1.76 -9.59 -11.97
N LEU A 329 -2.27 -9.14 -13.13
CA LEU A 329 -1.99 -7.81 -13.68
C LEU A 329 -2.46 -6.70 -12.74
N GLN A 330 -3.65 -6.84 -12.15
CA GLN A 330 -4.24 -5.82 -11.30
C GLN A 330 -3.50 -5.66 -9.97
N ASN A 331 -3.10 -6.73 -9.35
CA ASN A 331 -2.57 -6.71 -7.97
C ASN A 331 -1.03 -6.77 -7.92
N VAL A 332 -0.41 -7.62 -8.71
CA VAL A 332 1.06 -7.64 -8.86
C VAL A 332 1.51 -6.44 -9.67
N GLY A 333 0.73 -6.03 -10.67
CA GLY A 333 0.95 -4.80 -11.41
C GLY A 333 0.90 -3.56 -10.52
N ALA A 334 -0.07 -3.46 -9.61
CA ALA A 334 -0.16 -2.36 -8.64
C ALA A 334 1.03 -2.36 -7.67
N ALA A 335 1.41 -3.52 -7.14
CA ALA A 335 2.58 -3.65 -6.28
C ALA A 335 3.89 -3.29 -7.00
N ALA A 336 4.04 -3.73 -8.26
CA ALA A 336 5.19 -3.40 -9.09
C ALA A 336 5.22 -1.90 -9.44
N ALA A 337 4.09 -1.30 -9.75
CA ALA A 337 3.99 0.13 -10.03
C ALA A 337 4.37 0.97 -8.82
N LEU A 338 3.88 0.62 -7.63
CA LEU A 338 4.31 1.25 -6.38
C LEU A 338 5.81 1.03 -6.14
N GLY A 339 6.32 -0.17 -6.36
CA GLY A 339 7.74 -0.49 -6.22
C GLY A 339 8.64 0.24 -7.22
N ILE A 340 8.15 0.57 -8.41
CA ILE A 340 8.90 1.24 -9.48
C ILE A 340 8.66 2.75 -9.45
N LEU A 341 7.41 3.20 -9.62
CA LEU A 341 7.09 4.63 -9.67
C LEU A 341 7.29 5.29 -8.31
N GLY A 342 6.81 4.67 -7.23
CA GLY A 342 7.01 5.19 -5.89
C GLY A 342 8.49 5.25 -5.50
N ARG A 343 9.29 4.27 -5.94
CA ARG A 343 10.75 4.31 -5.77
C ARG A 343 11.37 5.46 -6.56
N TYR A 344 11.01 5.60 -7.84
CA TYR A 344 11.48 6.73 -8.64
C TYR A 344 11.16 8.07 -7.96
N GLU A 345 9.91 8.28 -7.55
CA GLU A 345 9.49 9.50 -6.87
C GLU A 345 10.29 9.76 -5.59
N LEU A 346 10.54 8.72 -4.81
CA LEU A 346 11.30 8.81 -3.56
C LEU A 346 12.79 9.07 -3.82
N GLU A 347 13.38 8.45 -4.84
CA GLU A 347 14.75 8.72 -5.27
C GLU A 347 14.92 10.16 -5.80
N GLN A 348 13.94 10.71 -6.54
CA GLN A 348 13.94 12.12 -6.94
C GLN A 348 13.83 13.06 -5.73
N ARG A 349 13.01 12.67 -4.74
CA ARG A 349 12.91 13.42 -3.48
C ARG A 349 14.23 13.42 -2.71
N VAL A 350 14.93 12.30 -2.65
CA VAL A 350 16.28 12.19 -2.07
C VAL A 350 17.22 13.16 -2.76
N ARG A 351 17.29 13.14 -4.09
CA ARG A 351 18.16 14.05 -4.86
C ARG A 351 17.83 15.52 -4.60
N THR A 352 16.54 15.86 -4.58
CA THR A 352 16.08 17.23 -4.32
C THR A 352 16.50 17.70 -2.92
N ILE A 353 16.34 16.87 -1.89
CA ILE A 353 16.67 17.24 -0.50
C ILE A 353 18.19 17.32 -0.29
N SER A 354 18.95 16.41 -0.89
CA SER A 354 20.40 16.31 -0.69
C SER A 354 21.23 17.12 -1.68
N GLY A 355 20.62 17.68 -2.73
CA GLY A 355 21.33 18.38 -3.79
C GLY A 355 22.16 17.48 -4.72
N MET A 356 21.84 16.18 -4.77
CA MET A 356 22.52 15.20 -5.62
C MET A 356 22.17 15.40 -7.10
N ALA A 357 23.11 15.09 -8.00
CA ALA A 357 22.84 15.06 -9.43
C ALA A 357 21.90 13.90 -9.81
N ALA A 358 21.26 13.99 -10.98
CA ALA A 358 20.38 12.92 -11.49
C ALA A 358 21.12 11.58 -11.69
N THR A 359 22.42 11.64 -12.01
CA THR A 359 23.28 10.48 -12.20
C THR A 359 23.81 9.86 -10.91
N ASP A 360 23.72 10.59 -9.78
CA ASP A 360 24.16 10.06 -8.50
C ASP A 360 23.20 8.96 -8.01
N SER A 361 23.77 7.95 -7.37
CA SER A 361 22.95 6.89 -6.78
C SER A 361 22.08 7.44 -5.64
N ALA A 362 20.78 7.35 -5.80
CA ALA A 362 19.79 7.68 -4.75
C ALA A 362 19.16 6.43 -4.13
N ASN A 363 19.73 5.25 -4.38
CA ASN A 363 19.25 4.00 -3.80
C ASN A 363 19.42 3.96 -2.28
N PHE A 364 18.38 3.59 -1.59
CA PHE A 364 18.31 3.54 -0.12
C PHE A 364 18.13 2.12 0.46
N ASN A 365 18.09 1.08 -0.39
CA ASN A 365 18.09 -0.32 0.03
C ASN A 365 19.33 -1.03 -0.52
N ASP A 366 20.11 -1.67 0.34
CA ASP A 366 21.29 -2.44 -0.03
C ASP A 366 20.96 -3.91 -0.25
N ASN A 367 21.26 -4.45 -1.43
CA ASN A 367 21.10 -5.88 -1.65
C ASN A 367 22.41 -6.59 -2.06
N VAL A 368 23.55 -5.92 -1.98
CA VAL A 368 24.84 -6.46 -2.42
C VAL A 368 25.14 -7.80 -1.75
N ASN A 369 24.99 -7.88 -0.44
CA ASN A 369 25.31 -9.07 0.34
C ASN A 369 24.09 -9.91 0.74
N VAL A 370 22.88 -9.58 0.25
CA VAL A 370 21.68 -10.36 0.56
C VAL A 370 21.79 -11.76 -0.03
N GLN A 371 21.68 -12.79 0.81
CA GLN A 371 21.51 -14.16 0.41
C GLN A 371 20.03 -14.46 0.24
N TYR A 372 19.51 -14.31 -0.96
CA TYR A 372 18.07 -14.42 -1.20
C TYR A 372 17.53 -15.83 -0.92
N SER A 373 18.34 -16.87 -1.16
CA SER A 373 17.95 -18.25 -0.83
C SER A 373 17.67 -18.47 0.66
N GLU A 374 18.29 -17.68 1.55
CA GLU A 374 18.04 -17.74 3.00
C GLU A 374 16.73 -17.04 3.41
N LEU A 375 16.16 -16.21 2.54
CA LEU A 375 14.86 -15.57 2.79
C LEU A 375 13.70 -16.56 2.66
N LEU A 376 13.90 -17.70 2.03
CA LEU A 376 12.91 -18.77 1.92
C LEU A 376 13.09 -19.73 3.11
N SER A 377 12.11 -19.77 4.02
CA SER A 377 12.17 -20.62 5.20
C SER A 377 12.13 -22.11 4.83
N ARG A 378 12.53 -22.96 5.78
CA ARG A 378 12.47 -24.42 5.59
C ARG A 378 11.03 -24.89 5.41
N GLU A 379 10.10 -24.31 6.18
CA GLU A 379 8.67 -24.59 6.10
C GLU A 379 8.14 -24.21 4.72
N GLN A 380 8.44 -23.01 4.24
CA GLN A 380 8.06 -22.56 2.90
C GLN A 380 8.65 -23.46 1.79
N ARG A 381 9.89 -23.94 1.93
CA ARG A 381 10.48 -24.91 1.00
C ARG A 381 9.74 -26.25 1.01
N GLY A 382 9.30 -26.72 2.17
CA GLY A 382 8.48 -27.94 2.29
C GLY A 382 7.09 -27.76 1.72
N GLU A 383 6.43 -26.66 2.03
CA GLU A 383 5.06 -26.40 1.62
C GLU A 383 4.90 -26.10 0.12
N PHE A 384 5.80 -25.27 -0.42
CA PHE A 384 5.73 -24.81 -1.82
C PHE A 384 6.74 -25.48 -2.74
N GLY A 385 7.56 -26.42 -2.24
CA GLY A 385 8.64 -27.05 -2.99
C GLY A 385 8.17 -27.72 -4.28
N ASP A 386 7.10 -28.49 -4.23
CA ASP A 386 6.54 -29.18 -5.41
C ASP A 386 6.05 -28.17 -6.45
N THR A 387 5.39 -27.10 -6.02
CA THR A 387 4.90 -26.04 -6.90
C THR A 387 6.06 -25.28 -7.55
N LEU A 388 7.09 -24.93 -6.78
CA LEU A 388 8.27 -24.23 -7.27
C LEU A 388 9.19 -25.11 -8.12
N ASN A 389 9.08 -26.44 -8.00
CA ASN A 389 9.81 -27.40 -8.81
C ASN A 389 8.98 -27.93 -10.01
N ALA A 390 7.75 -27.48 -10.20
CA ALA A 390 6.92 -27.93 -11.32
C ALA A 390 7.51 -27.48 -12.67
N GLY A 391 7.66 -28.43 -13.59
CA GLY A 391 8.18 -28.17 -14.94
C GLY A 391 9.68 -28.40 -15.10
N ALA A 392 10.25 -27.84 -16.14
CA ALA A 392 11.64 -28.08 -16.56
C ALA A 392 12.70 -27.40 -15.67
N VAL A 393 12.30 -26.47 -14.83
CA VAL A 393 13.20 -25.68 -13.99
C VAL A 393 12.85 -25.87 -12.53
N ASN A 394 13.87 -26.17 -11.74
CA ASN A 394 13.70 -26.42 -10.31
C ASN A 394 13.97 -25.17 -9.46
N LEU A 395 13.44 -25.17 -8.23
CA LEU A 395 13.64 -24.14 -7.23
C LEU A 395 15.13 -23.79 -7.04
N ASN A 396 16.00 -24.79 -6.98
CA ASN A 396 17.43 -24.55 -6.79
C ASN A 396 18.06 -23.79 -7.96
N GLY A 397 17.61 -24.04 -9.19
CA GLY A 397 18.05 -23.29 -10.37
C GLY A 397 17.70 -21.81 -10.26
N MET A 398 16.47 -21.49 -9.84
CA MET A 398 16.05 -20.09 -9.60
C MET A 398 16.85 -19.43 -8.48
N LEU A 399 17.00 -20.10 -7.34
CA LEU A 399 17.75 -19.58 -6.20
C LEU A 399 19.23 -19.34 -6.54
N ASN A 400 19.85 -20.27 -7.28
CA ASN A 400 21.23 -20.12 -7.75
C ASN A 400 21.37 -18.92 -8.69
N ALA A 401 20.42 -18.71 -9.61
CA ALA A 401 20.45 -17.55 -10.51
C ALA A 401 20.34 -16.22 -9.72
N ILE A 402 19.49 -16.18 -8.70
CA ILE A 402 19.30 -14.99 -7.86
C ILE A 402 20.55 -14.71 -7.02
N ASP A 403 21.18 -15.74 -6.47
CA ASP A 403 22.34 -15.61 -5.58
C ASP A 403 23.68 -15.50 -6.31
N ALA A 404 23.76 -15.84 -7.60
CA ALA A 404 24.99 -15.84 -8.40
C ALA A 404 25.75 -14.50 -8.39
N THR A 405 25.02 -13.39 -8.16
CA THR A 405 25.59 -12.05 -8.17
C THR A 405 25.88 -11.49 -6.77
N LYS A 406 25.74 -12.31 -5.70
CA LYS A 406 26.03 -11.88 -4.33
C LYS A 406 27.46 -11.33 -4.21
N GLY A 407 27.59 -10.18 -3.56
CA GLY A 407 28.87 -9.47 -3.40
C GLY A 407 29.23 -8.55 -4.56
N SER A 408 28.53 -8.61 -5.69
CA SER A 408 28.81 -7.75 -6.84
C SER A 408 28.14 -6.38 -6.68
N THR A 409 28.91 -5.31 -6.64
CA THR A 409 28.39 -3.93 -6.62
C THR A 409 27.96 -3.41 -8.00
N THR A 410 28.27 -4.14 -9.06
CA THR A 410 27.88 -3.79 -10.44
C THR A 410 26.60 -4.47 -10.90
N LEU A 411 26.31 -5.66 -10.35
CA LEU A 411 25.13 -6.45 -10.70
C LEU A 411 24.02 -6.37 -9.63
N ARG A 412 24.38 -5.85 -8.46
CA ARG A 412 23.47 -5.56 -7.34
C ARG A 412 23.50 -4.08 -7.00
N TYR A 413 22.71 -3.66 -6.05
CA TYR A 413 22.39 -2.27 -5.76
C TYR A 413 22.89 -1.90 -4.35
N PRO A 414 24.10 -1.30 -4.23
CA PRO A 414 24.54 -0.75 -2.95
C PRO A 414 23.69 0.46 -2.56
N ALA A 415 23.37 0.56 -1.27
CA ALA A 415 22.69 1.75 -0.76
C ALA A 415 23.67 2.94 -0.70
N ASN A 416 23.17 4.12 -1.02
CA ASN A 416 23.89 5.36 -0.78
C ASN A 416 23.59 5.85 0.65
N PRO A 417 24.61 6.04 1.51
CA PRO A 417 24.40 6.46 2.90
C PRO A 417 23.64 7.80 3.05
N VAL A 418 23.78 8.72 2.09
CA VAL A 418 23.03 9.98 2.09
C VAL A 418 21.55 9.72 1.81
N ALA A 419 21.26 8.86 0.82
CA ALA A 419 19.90 8.47 0.49
C ALA A 419 19.20 7.77 1.66
N VAL A 420 19.90 6.84 2.32
CA VAL A 420 19.40 6.17 3.53
C VAL A 420 19.03 7.17 4.61
N LYS A 421 19.91 8.12 4.94
CA LYS A 421 19.64 9.16 5.94
C LYS A 421 18.42 10.02 5.58
N VAL A 422 18.29 10.42 4.33
CA VAL A 422 17.13 11.22 3.87
C VAL A 422 15.85 10.42 4.02
N VAL A 423 15.83 9.16 3.60
CA VAL A 423 14.63 8.31 3.68
C VAL A 423 14.25 8.01 5.13
N GLN A 424 15.22 7.73 5.99
CA GLN A 424 15.00 7.51 7.43
C GLN A 424 14.54 8.78 8.18
N ALA A 425 14.84 9.97 7.66
CA ALA A 425 14.37 11.24 8.21
C ALA A 425 12.94 11.61 7.77
N LEU A 426 12.36 10.91 6.79
CA LEU A 426 10.97 11.13 6.41
C LEU A 426 10.03 10.79 7.58
N PRO A 427 8.95 11.56 7.76
CA PRO A 427 7.99 11.27 8.82
C PRO A 427 7.44 9.83 8.72
N ALA A 428 7.63 9.10 9.80
CA ALA A 428 7.07 7.77 10.02
C ALA A 428 6.86 7.56 11.52
N PRO A 429 5.88 6.74 11.94
CA PRO A 429 5.63 6.49 13.34
C PRO A 429 6.77 5.65 13.95
N LYS A 430 7.09 5.93 15.21
CA LYS A 430 8.20 5.28 15.95
C LYS A 430 7.74 4.12 16.83
N GLY A 431 6.43 3.93 17.01
CA GLY A 431 5.85 3.00 17.98
C GLY A 431 5.82 3.56 19.38
N VAL A 432 5.76 4.89 19.52
CA VAL A 432 5.61 5.55 20.83
C VAL A 432 4.14 5.64 21.17
N TYR A 433 3.73 4.95 22.24
CA TYR A 433 2.35 5.00 22.69
C TYR A 433 2.00 6.38 23.27
N THR A 434 1.12 7.10 22.59
CA THR A 434 0.66 8.44 23.00
C THR A 434 -0.85 8.52 23.20
N SER A 435 -1.60 7.68 22.51
CA SER A 435 -3.06 7.68 22.53
C SER A 435 -3.62 6.29 22.20
N PRO A 436 -4.89 6.01 22.55
CA PRO A 436 -5.59 4.80 22.12
C PRO A 436 -5.43 4.57 20.62
N THR A 437 -5.09 3.34 20.25
CA THR A 437 -4.77 2.98 18.88
C THR A 437 -5.54 1.74 18.45
N VAL A 438 -6.12 1.79 17.26
CA VAL A 438 -6.67 0.62 16.56
C VAL A 438 -5.89 0.41 15.28
N LEU A 439 -5.49 -0.82 15.04
CA LEU A 439 -4.79 -1.27 13.85
C LEU A 439 -5.68 -2.28 13.15
N LEU A 440 -6.01 -2.03 11.89
CA LEU A 440 -6.78 -2.94 11.05
C LEU A 440 -5.96 -3.25 9.79
N THR A 441 -5.90 -4.51 9.38
CA THR A 441 -5.23 -4.88 8.12
C THR A 441 -5.88 -6.11 7.51
N THR A 442 -5.66 -6.34 6.23
CA THR A 442 -6.00 -7.58 5.56
C THR A 442 -4.90 -8.62 5.77
N SER A 443 -5.27 -9.88 6.06
CA SER A 443 -4.28 -10.93 6.32
C SER A 443 -3.44 -11.29 5.10
N TYR A 444 -3.96 -11.07 3.89
CA TYR A 444 -3.29 -11.35 2.61
C TYR A 444 -3.13 -10.07 1.78
N ASP A 445 -2.44 -9.10 2.35
CA ASP A 445 -2.12 -7.85 1.66
C ASP A 445 -0.81 -8.00 0.85
N PRO A 446 -0.86 -7.88 -0.49
CA PRO A 446 0.31 -8.05 -1.34
C PRO A 446 1.22 -6.82 -1.41
N ILE A 447 0.76 -5.67 -0.92
CA ILE A 447 1.47 -4.38 -0.99
C ILE A 447 2.07 -4.04 0.37
N VAL A 448 1.26 -4.13 1.43
CA VAL A 448 1.71 -3.85 2.79
C VAL A 448 1.64 -5.13 3.61
N ASN A 449 2.79 -5.75 3.82
CA ASN A 449 2.86 -6.98 4.61
C ASN A 449 2.19 -6.79 5.99
N PRO A 450 1.21 -7.65 6.37
CA PRO A 450 0.49 -7.55 7.66
C PRO A 450 1.40 -7.54 8.88
N ALA A 451 2.62 -8.06 8.79
CA ALA A 451 3.61 -7.99 9.86
C ALA A 451 4.03 -6.54 10.21
N ASN A 452 3.83 -5.56 9.30
CA ASN A 452 3.97 -4.13 9.65
C ASN A 452 3.07 -3.74 10.82
N THR A 453 1.82 -4.17 10.76
CA THR A 453 0.82 -3.93 11.81
C THR A 453 1.18 -4.67 13.09
N PHE A 454 1.62 -5.92 12.98
CA PHE A 454 2.02 -6.76 14.12
C PHE A 454 3.23 -6.18 14.87
N ASP A 455 4.29 -5.83 14.15
CA ASP A 455 5.51 -5.24 14.74
C ASP A 455 5.24 -3.89 15.39
N TYR A 456 4.41 -3.07 14.74
CA TYR A 456 4.04 -1.76 15.30
C TYR A 456 3.18 -1.91 16.55
N TYR A 457 2.22 -2.86 16.57
CA TYR A 457 1.45 -3.22 17.76
C TYR A 457 2.37 -3.57 18.93
N ALA A 458 3.34 -4.46 18.71
CA ALA A 458 4.28 -4.88 19.72
C ALA A 458 5.08 -3.68 20.29
N LYS A 459 5.52 -2.75 19.43
CA LYS A 459 6.21 -1.52 19.86
C LYS A 459 5.31 -0.64 20.72
N LEU A 460 4.06 -0.42 20.35
CA LEU A 460 3.11 0.38 21.11
C LEU A 460 2.85 -0.22 22.50
N VAL A 461 2.63 -1.53 22.58
CA VAL A 461 2.43 -2.24 23.86
C VAL A 461 3.66 -2.13 24.76
N ALA A 462 4.86 -2.33 24.20
CA ALA A 462 6.11 -2.19 24.94
C ALA A 462 6.33 -0.74 25.41
N SER A 463 6.03 0.24 24.57
CA SER A 463 6.11 1.67 24.90
C SER A 463 5.14 2.05 26.03
N ALA A 464 3.89 1.60 25.98
CA ALA A 464 2.90 1.83 27.03
C ALA A 464 3.34 1.21 28.35
N LYS A 465 3.84 -0.04 28.34
CA LYS A 465 4.36 -0.72 29.52
C LYS A 465 5.54 0.04 30.14
N LYS A 466 6.48 0.52 29.31
CA LYS A 466 7.63 1.33 29.78
C LYS A 466 7.18 2.63 30.44
N ALA A 467 6.10 3.24 29.95
CA ALA A 467 5.51 4.45 30.53
C ALA A 467 4.60 4.18 31.75
N GLY A 468 4.46 2.94 32.21
CA GLY A 468 3.55 2.58 33.31
C GLY A 468 2.06 2.76 32.96
N SER A 469 1.73 2.83 31.67
CA SER A 469 0.38 3.08 31.16
C SER A 469 -0.30 1.79 30.72
N MET A 470 -1.64 1.74 30.86
CA MET A 470 -2.42 0.67 30.23
C MET A 470 -2.43 0.85 28.72
N ALA A 471 -1.97 -0.16 27.98
CA ALA A 471 -2.00 -0.15 26.54
C ALA A 471 -3.44 -0.26 26.01
N LYS A 472 -4.01 0.84 25.55
CA LYS A 472 -5.30 0.89 24.88
C LYS A 472 -5.10 0.69 23.38
N VAL A 473 -4.55 -0.46 23.02
CA VAL A 473 -4.23 -0.83 21.64
C VAL A 473 -5.04 -2.06 21.26
N ALA A 474 -5.74 -2.00 20.14
CA ALA A 474 -6.41 -3.13 19.52
C ALA A 474 -5.82 -3.41 18.14
N GLN A 475 -5.74 -4.68 17.76
CA GLN A 475 -5.27 -5.12 16.46
C GLN A 475 -6.29 -6.07 15.86
N TYR A 476 -6.65 -5.85 14.60
CA TYR A 476 -7.62 -6.66 13.87
C TYR A 476 -7.06 -7.06 12.50
N TYR A 477 -7.38 -8.29 12.11
CA TYR A 477 -7.11 -8.80 10.77
C TYR A 477 -8.42 -9.21 10.12
N THR A 478 -8.69 -8.71 8.92
CA THR A 478 -9.74 -9.28 8.09
C THR A 478 -9.19 -10.52 7.42
N MET A 479 -9.89 -11.64 7.61
CA MET A 479 -9.50 -12.95 7.08
C MET A 479 -10.40 -13.31 5.89
N PRO A 480 -9.90 -14.10 4.92
CA PRO A 480 -10.77 -14.70 3.93
C PRO A 480 -11.84 -15.55 4.61
N PRO A 481 -13.08 -15.60 4.12
CA PRO A 481 -14.09 -16.50 4.64
C PRO A 481 -13.69 -17.95 4.40
N GLU A 482 -13.95 -18.84 5.37
CA GLU A 482 -13.60 -20.25 5.30
C GLU A 482 -14.16 -20.95 4.05
N ASP A 483 -15.34 -20.55 3.60
CA ASP A 483 -16.02 -21.15 2.44
C ASP A 483 -15.70 -20.47 1.09
N GLY A 484 -15.04 -19.31 1.10
CA GLY A 484 -14.91 -18.47 -0.10
C GLY A 484 -14.01 -19.03 -1.19
N TYR A 485 -13.03 -19.85 -0.81
CA TYR A 485 -12.03 -20.41 -1.73
C TYR A 485 -12.12 -21.91 -1.92
N THR A 486 -12.99 -22.60 -1.19
CA THR A 486 -13.06 -24.07 -1.16
C THR A 486 -14.10 -24.64 -2.10
N LYS A 487 -14.96 -23.80 -2.68
CA LYS A 487 -15.98 -24.25 -3.64
C LYS A 487 -15.41 -24.23 -5.06
N PHE A 488 -15.15 -25.43 -5.54
CA PHE A 488 -14.71 -25.65 -6.91
C PHE A 488 -15.81 -26.40 -7.68
N ALA A 489 -16.08 -25.97 -8.92
CA ALA A 489 -17.17 -26.48 -9.74
C ALA A 489 -17.00 -27.95 -10.18
N ASP A 490 -15.77 -28.46 -10.18
CA ASP A 490 -15.40 -29.76 -10.72
C ASP A 490 -14.66 -30.65 -9.71
N GLY A 491 -15.17 -30.72 -8.50
CA GLY A 491 -14.60 -31.56 -7.45
C GLY A 491 -13.24 -31.13 -6.96
N GLY A 492 -12.98 -29.81 -6.96
CA GLY A 492 -11.74 -29.23 -6.47
C GLY A 492 -10.74 -28.85 -7.57
N LYS A 493 -11.15 -28.83 -8.82
CA LYS A 493 -10.28 -28.54 -9.97
C LYS A 493 -10.40 -27.12 -10.50
N SER A 494 -11.57 -26.50 -10.41
CA SER A 494 -11.81 -25.14 -10.91
C SER A 494 -12.66 -24.34 -9.91
N PRO A 495 -12.38 -23.04 -9.69
CA PRO A 495 -13.22 -22.21 -8.84
C PRO A 495 -14.65 -22.17 -9.38
N ASP A 496 -15.63 -22.39 -8.51
CA ASP A 496 -17.03 -22.16 -8.85
C ASP A 496 -17.24 -20.63 -9.06
N ALA A 497 -17.47 -20.25 -10.31
CA ALA A 497 -17.63 -18.84 -10.68
C ALA A 497 -18.85 -18.20 -9.98
N ALA A 498 -19.93 -18.96 -9.73
CA ALA A 498 -21.12 -18.45 -9.04
C ALA A 498 -20.85 -18.31 -7.53
N ALA A 499 -20.20 -19.29 -6.91
CA ALA A 499 -19.80 -19.22 -5.51
C ALA A 499 -18.71 -18.15 -5.30
N SER A 500 -17.82 -18.00 -6.27
CA SER A 500 -16.78 -16.95 -6.25
C SER A 500 -17.37 -15.54 -6.44
N ALA A 501 -18.39 -15.38 -7.26
CA ALA A 501 -19.09 -14.10 -7.44
C ALA A 501 -19.95 -13.73 -6.20
N ALA A 502 -20.46 -14.73 -5.48
CA ALA A 502 -21.25 -14.53 -4.25
C ALA A 502 -20.37 -14.31 -3.00
N ALA A 503 -19.12 -14.75 -3.03
CA ALA A 503 -18.22 -14.61 -1.91
C ALA A 503 -17.58 -13.20 -1.95
N ASN A 504 -18.00 -12.33 -1.05
CA ASN A 504 -17.25 -11.14 -0.71
C ASN A 504 -15.92 -11.57 -0.09
N VAL A 505 -14.85 -11.53 -0.85
CA VAL A 505 -13.54 -11.94 -0.35
C VAL A 505 -12.97 -10.84 0.52
N SER A 506 -13.19 -10.98 1.80
CA SER A 506 -12.47 -10.20 2.79
C SER A 506 -11.06 -10.76 2.99
N GLY A 507 -10.16 -9.93 3.43
CA GLY A 507 -8.84 -10.36 3.86
C GLY A 507 -7.82 -10.64 2.77
N VAL A 508 -8.14 -10.43 1.50
CA VAL A 508 -7.21 -10.59 0.37
C VAL A 508 -7.16 -9.33 -0.46
N GLY A 509 -5.96 -8.84 -0.72
CA GLY A 509 -5.71 -7.61 -1.45
C GLY A 509 -5.39 -6.43 -0.54
N HIS A 510 -4.80 -5.39 -1.12
CA HIS A 510 -4.40 -4.21 -0.37
C HIS A 510 -5.62 -3.40 0.06
N CYS A 511 -5.81 -3.27 1.36
CA CYS A 511 -6.97 -2.60 1.94
C CYS A 511 -8.31 -3.10 1.33
N ALA A 512 -8.35 -4.33 0.88
CA ALA A 512 -9.50 -4.92 0.23
C ALA A 512 -10.59 -5.23 1.27
N PHE A 513 -11.21 -4.16 1.74
CA PHE A 513 -12.40 -4.22 2.56
C PHE A 513 -13.60 -4.35 1.60
N SER A 514 -14.15 -5.55 1.43
CA SER A 514 -15.41 -5.75 0.71
C SER A 514 -16.55 -4.94 1.35
N LEU A 515 -17.72 -4.85 0.73
CA LEU A 515 -18.87 -4.15 1.30
C LEU A 515 -19.14 -4.55 2.75
N ASP A 516 -19.01 -5.85 3.07
CA ASP A 516 -19.12 -6.34 4.45
C ASP A 516 -17.92 -5.95 5.32
N ASN A 517 -16.77 -5.70 4.74
CA ASN A 517 -15.54 -5.30 5.43
C ASN A 517 -15.45 -3.81 5.71
N TRP A 518 -16.16 -2.97 4.98
CA TRP A 518 -16.35 -1.58 5.41
C TRP A 518 -17.02 -1.52 6.78
N GLY A 519 -17.79 -2.58 7.15
CA GLY A 519 -18.22 -2.82 8.52
C GLY A 519 -17.07 -2.99 9.51
N ALA A 520 -15.96 -3.62 9.13
CA ALA A 520 -14.77 -3.73 9.98
C ALA A 520 -14.13 -2.37 10.26
N VAL A 521 -14.06 -1.48 9.24
CA VAL A 521 -13.56 -0.11 9.42
C VAL A 521 -14.45 0.69 10.37
N THR A 522 -15.77 0.68 10.17
CA THR A 522 -16.70 1.41 11.06
C THR A 522 -16.71 0.87 12.48
N LYS A 523 -16.58 -0.45 12.67
CA LYS A 523 -16.40 -1.08 13.99
C LYS A 523 -15.06 -0.72 14.62
N SER A 524 -14.00 -0.60 13.85
CA SER A 524 -12.70 -0.13 14.32
C SER A 524 -12.76 1.30 14.83
N VAL A 525 -13.51 2.19 14.15
CA VAL A 525 -13.78 3.55 14.65
C VAL A 525 -14.59 3.51 15.95
N ALA A 526 -15.61 2.67 16.04
CA ALA A 526 -16.39 2.51 17.26
C ALA A 526 -15.54 1.97 18.41
N THR A 527 -14.67 0.98 18.14
CA THR A 527 -13.68 0.47 19.09
C THR A 527 -12.76 1.57 19.57
N LEU A 528 -12.20 2.36 18.65
CA LEU A 528 -11.32 3.46 18.98
C LEU A 528 -12.01 4.46 19.91
N ASN A 529 -13.23 4.87 19.58
CA ASN A 529 -14.00 5.78 20.43
C ASN A 529 -14.26 5.18 21.83
N ALA A 530 -14.58 3.89 21.92
CA ALA A 530 -14.75 3.20 23.19
C ALA A 530 -13.43 3.13 24.00
N LEU A 531 -12.29 2.85 23.35
CA LEU A 531 -10.98 2.85 23.98
C LEU A 531 -10.58 4.22 24.53
N THR A 532 -10.94 5.32 23.85
CA THR A 532 -10.66 6.67 24.37
C THR A 532 -11.38 6.94 25.71
N ASN A 533 -12.54 6.33 25.93
CA ASN A 533 -13.35 6.48 27.14
C ASN A 533 -13.04 5.42 28.22
N ALA A 534 -12.35 4.35 27.90
CA ALA A 534 -12.05 3.27 28.85
C ALA A 534 -11.02 3.71 29.89
N THR A 535 -11.34 3.52 31.18
CA THR A 535 -10.45 3.86 32.31
C THR A 535 -9.97 2.64 33.09
N THR A 536 -10.50 1.47 32.80
CA THR A 536 -10.19 0.20 33.47
C THR A 536 -9.82 -0.90 32.48
N THR A 537 -9.10 -1.91 32.94
CA THR A 537 -8.80 -3.10 32.12
C THR A 537 -10.06 -3.78 31.58
N ALA A 538 -11.12 -3.89 32.39
CA ALA A 538 -12.41 -4.45 31.95
C ALA A 538 -13.04 -3.58 30.86
N GLY A 539 -12.98 -2.25 31.00
CA GLY A 539 -13.44 -1.30 29.97
C GLY A 539 -12.67 -1.44 28.65
N ILE A 540 -11.35 -1.61 28.73
CA ILE A 540 -10.50 -1.84 27.54
C ILE A 540 -10.90 -3.16 26.85
N LYS A 541 -11.06 -4.25 27.63
CA LYS A 541 -11.50 -5.54 27.09
C LYS A 541 -12.86 -5.44 26.39
N LYS A 542 -13.83 -4.74 27.02
CA LYS A 542 -15.16 -4.51 26.44
C LYS A 542 -15.06 -3.68 25.14
N ALA A 543 -14.23 -2.65 25.12
CA ALA A 543 -14.02 -1.82 23.94
C ALA A 543 -13.43 -2.65 22.77
N LYS A 544 -12.42 -3.46 23.03
CA LYS A 544 -11.83 -4.36 22.03
C LYS A 544 -12.84 -5.36 21.45
N ALA A 545 -13.77 -5.84 22.26
CA ALA A 545 -14.79 -6.79 21.82
C ALA A 545 -15.76 -6.22 20.74
N ILE A 546 -15.84 -4.90 20.58
CA ILE A 546 -16.66 -4.25 19.53
C ILE A 546 -16.14 -4.62 18.13
N GLY A 547 -14.81 -4.68 17.95
CA GLY A 547 -14.17 -5.03 16.70
C GLY A 547 -14.34 -6.50 16.29
N TYR A 548 -14.61 -7.39 17.29
CA TYR A 548 -14.80 -8.84 17.06
C TYR A 548 -16.21 -9.09 16.58
N GLY A 549 -16.82 -8.72 15.77
CA GLY A 549 -18.23 -9.05 15.44
C GLY A 549 -18.49 -8.85 13.95
N GLY A 550 -18.13 -9.81 13.18
CA GLY A 550 -18.42 -9.86 11.76
C GLY A 550 -17.68 -11.02 11.12
N PRO A 551 -18.06 -11.43 9.91
CA PRO A 551 -17.34 -12.49 9.24
C PRO A 551 -15.88 -12.07 9.14
N ALA A 552 -15.01 -12.86 9.72
CA ALA A 552 -13.60 -12.83 9.47
C ALA A 552 -12.76 -11.68 10.10
N VAL A 553 -13.13 -11.14 11.26
CA VAL A 553 -12.21 -10.25 12.01
C VAL A 553 -11.63 -11.02 13.18
N ASN A 554 -10.36 -11.35 13.10
CA ASN A 554 -9.58 -11.94 14.18
C ASN A 554 -8.69 -10.88 14.81
N GLY A 555 -8.67 -10.83 16.14
CA GLY A 555 -7.81 -9.92 16.89
C GLY A 555 -6.81 -10.69 17.75
N ASP A 556 -6.16 -9.97 18.63
CA ASP A 556 -5.13 -10.36 19.60
C ASP A 556 -4.87 -11.88 19.74
N GLY A 557 -3.91 -12.42 19.01
CA GLY A 557 -3.42 -13.80 19.18
C GLY A 557 -4.04 -14.89 18.28
N PHE A 558 -5.08 -14.60 17.50
CA PHE A 558 -5.66 -15.55 16.55
C PHE A 558 -4.88 -15.66 15.24
N TYR A 559 -4.23 -14.58 14.82
CA TYR A 559 -3.41 -14.55 13.63
C TYR A 559 -2.06 -13.92 13.95
N VAL A 560 -1.00 -14.64 13.64
CA VAL A 560 0.37 -14.17 13.74
C VAL A 560 0.95 -14.21 12.33
N PRO A 561 1.20 -13.05 11.72
CA PRO A 561 1.80 -13.01 10.39
C PRO A 561 3.24 -13.54 10.42
N GLU A 562 3.73 -13.99 9.28
CA GLU A 562 5.15 -14.27 9.10
C GLU A 562 5.97 -13.03 9.49
N PRO A 563 7.11 -13.21 10.18
CA PRO A 563 7.96 -12.09 10.56
C PRO A 563 8.40 -11.27 9.35
N LEU A 564 8.50 -9.95 9.52
CA LEU A 564 9.03 -9.07 8.47
C LEU A 564 10.43 -9.51 8.06
N LYS A 565 10.59 -9.83 6.80
CA LYS A 565 11.90 -10.00 6.18
C LYS A 565 12.44 -8.62 5.82
N ARG A 566 13.69 -8.37 6.16
CA ARG A 566 14.31 -7.05 6.02
C ARG A 566 15.60 -7.11 5.19
N PRO A 567 15.56 -7.70 3.97
CA PRO A 567 16.73 -7.71 3.13
C PRO A 567 17.07 -6.28 2.69
N GLY A 568 18.35 -5.94 2.77
CA GLY A 568 18.81 -4.66 2.27
C GLY A 568 18.46 -3.44 3.11
N ILE A 569 17.99 -3.61 4.35
CA ILE A 569 17.85 -2.53 5.30
C ILE A 569 19.16 -2.38 6.09
N THR A 570 19.75 -1.20 6.00
CA THR A 570 20.93 -0.85 6.78
C THR A 570 20.49 -0.51 8.20
N THR A 571 20.87 -1.35 9.16
CA THR A 571 20.76 -0.98 10.58
C THR A 571 21.82 0.09 10.87
N SER A 572 21.37 1.30 11.16
CA SER A 572 22.22 2.39 11.66
C SER A 572 22.66 2.16 13.09
#